data_ba054b7d90aac06d27bcd95949d86b9c
#
_entry.id   ba054b7d90aac06d27bcd95949d86b9c
#
_cell.length_a   1.000
_cell.length_b   1.000
_cell.length_c   1.000
_cell.angle_alpha   90.00
_cell.angle_beta   90.00
_cell.angle_gamma   90.00
#
_symmetry.space_group_name_H-M   'P 1'
#
loop_
_entity.id
_entity.type
_entity.pdbx_description
1 polymer ?
#
loop_
_entity_poly.entity_id
_entity_poly.type
_entity_poly.pdbx_seq_one_letter_code
_entity_poly.pdbx_strand_id
1 'polypeptide(L)'
;MEMYTGKSIFKGIAIGKILFYQKGEQPVKRVKIEDTAEQIKRYEDARAKAAEQLQGLYEKALKEVGEANAAVFEVHQMMLEDDDYIDSVVNIIETQQVNAEFAVATTGDNFAKMFAEMEDDYFKARAADVKDISERMVNILSGNESGGAIGDEPVIVVAEDLAPSESVQMDKEKLLAFVTRLGSANSHTAILARTMNIPALIEVDIKEEWNGKMAVVDGYTGTFYIDPDEDILKKMQEKKEEDIKARELLQELKGKEDVTVDGKHIKLYANIGGVKDVASVLANDAAGIGLFRSEFLYLEADNYPNEEAQFQAYKTVAENMAGKKVIVRTLDIGADKQVDYFNLDHEENPAMGYRAIRICLDRRDIFRTQLRALLRASAYGNIGIMYPMIISVDEVKEIKKIVESIKAELTEKGIEYGEVEQGIMIETPAAVMISDLLAKEVDFFSIGTNDLTQYTLAIDRQNSKLDNIYDAHHPAVLRMIQKTIENGHKAGCWVGICGELGADMTLTETFLKMGIDELSVSPTFVLPIRKLIREMSTK
;
A
#
# COMPACT_ATOMS: atom_id res chain seq x y z
N MET A 1 25.14 -12.40 25.05
CA MET A 1 24.58 -11.98 23.76
C MET A 1 23.95 -13.17 23.05
N GLU A 2 22.70 -13.04 22.66
CA GLU A 2 22.01 -14.00 21.78
C GLU A 2 21.63 -13.28 20.47
N MET A 3 21.54 -14.03 19.38
CA MET A 3 21.25 -13.47 18.06
C MET A 3 20.15 -14.30 17.37
N TYR A 4 19.15 -13.61 16.88
CA TYR A 4 18.02 -14.20 16.17
C TYR A 4 17.88 -13.54 14.79
N THR A 5 17.26 -14.23 13.86
CA THR A 5 17.01 -13.71 12.51
C THR A 5 15.53 -13.72 12.23
N GLY A 6 15.08 -12.72 11.50
CA GLY A 6 13.72 -12.58 11.00
C GLY A 6 13.71 -11.94 9.62
N LYS A 7 12.52 -11.86 9.03
CA LYS A 7 12.32 -11.18 7.76
C LYS A 7 12.17 -9.67 8.01
N SER A 8 13.05 -8.88 7.39
CA SER A 8 12.98 -7.42 7.50
C SER A 8 11.78 -6.86 6.75
N ILE A 9 11.03 -6.02 7.42
CA ILE A 9 9.88 -5.27 6.87
C ILE A 9 10.25 -3.83 6.56
N PHE A 10 11.03 -3.21 7.44
CA PHE A 10 11.51 -1.85 7.25
C PHE A 10 12.95 -1.71 7.76
N LYS A 11 13.79 -1.08 6.92
CA LYS A 11 15.23 -0.91 7.18
C LYS A 11 15.48 0.20 8.20
N GLY A 12 16.44 -0.02 9.07
CA GLY A 12 16.88 0.93 10.10
C GLY A 12 17.48 0.22 11.30
N ILE A 13 18.04 0.98 12.21
CA ILE A 13 18.62 0.48 13.47
C ILE A 13 17.81 1.02 14.64
N ALA A 14 17.34 0.13 15.49
CA ALA A 14 16.74 0.48 16.78
C ALA A 14 17.54 -0.14 17.92
N ILE A 15 17.79 0.64 18.97
CA ILE A 15 18.50 0.22 20.18
C ILE A 15 17.65 0.65 21.36
N GLY A 16 17.25 -0.31 22.21
CA GLY A 16 16.41 -0.03 23.37
C GLY A 16 16.08 -1.26 24.18
N LYS A 17 15.31 -1.06 25.25
CA LYS A 17 14.78 -2.16 26.07
C LYS A 17 13.62 -2.85 25.36
N ILE A 18 13.49 -4.13 25.56
CA ILE A 18 12.36 -4.92 25.07
C ILE A 18 11.16 -4.71 25.98
N LEU A 19 10.02 -4.42 25.39
CA LEU A 19 8.70 -4.62 25.98
C LEU A 19 8.08 -5.85 25.33
N PHE A 20 8.02 -6.94 26.08
CA PHE A 20 7.30 -8.13 25.61
C PHE A 20 5.81 -7.89 25.81
N TYR A 21 5.12 -7.67 24.70
CA TYR A 21 3.69 -7.42 24.69
C TYR A 21 2.93 -8.73 24.62
N GLN A 22 2.25 -9.08 25.70
CA GLN A 22 1.34 -10.20 25.75
C GLN A 22 -0.08 -9.68 25.83
N LYS A 23 -0.94 -10.21 24.98
CA LYS A 23 -2.37 -10.11 25.20
C LYS A 23 -2.68 -10.75 26.55
N GLY A 24 -3.32 -10.00 27.40
CA GLY A 24 -3.83 -10.54 28.65
C GLY A 24 -4.98 -11.50 28.38
N GLU A 25 -4.69 -12.70 27.90
CA GLU A 25 -5.70 -13.78 27.83
C GLU A 25 -6.12 -14.15 29.26
N GLN A 26 -7.13 -13.49 29.74
CA GLN A 26 -7.82 -14.01 30.92
C GLN A 26 -8.79 -15.09 30.46
N PRO A 27 -8.65 -16.33 30.95
CA PRO A 27 -9.60 -17.39 30.61
C PRO A 27 -10.99 -16.97 31.07
N VAL A 28 -11.87 -16.74 30.12
CA VAL A 28 -13.26 -16.39 30.40
C VAL A 28 -13.95 -17.56 31.09
N LYS A 29 -14.35 -17.35 32.34
CA LYS A 29 -15.00 -18.42 33.11
C LYS A 29 -16.49 -18.49 32.74
N ARG A 30 -16.95 -19.69 32.45
CA ARG A 30 -18.37 -19.97 32.32
C ARG A 30 -19.03 -19.91 33.70
N VAL A 31 -19.91 -18.94 33.90
CA VAL A 31 -20.67 -18.76 35.13
C VAL A 31 -22.14 -18.96 34.81
N LYS A 32 -22.82 -19.85 35.57
CA LYS A 32 -24.27 -20.02 35.45
C LYS A 32 -24.95 -18.85 36.12
N ILE A 33 -25.93 -18.26 35.44
CA ILE A 33 -26.69 -17.09 35.90
C ILE A 33 -28.18 -17.39 35.96
N GLU A 34 -28.92 -16.67 36.78
CA GLU A 34 -30.38 -16.78 36.90
C GLU A 34 -31.11 -15.66 36.14
N ASP A 35 -30.52 -14.45 36.10
CA ASP A 35 -31.11 -13.28 35.42
C ASP A 35 -30.43 -13.05 34.06
N THR A 36 -31.04 -13.61 33.00
CA THR A 36 -30.56 -13.44 31.63
C THR A 36 -30.75 -12.01 31.11
N ALA A 37 -31.81 -11.33 31.57
CA ALA A 37 -32.11 -9.96 31.14
C ALA A 37 -31.03 -8.96 31.63
N GLU A 38 -30.53 -9.15 32.86
CA GLU A 38 -29.40 -8.36 33.36
C GLU A 38 -28.14 -8.58 32.53
N GLN A 39 -27.86 -9.81 32.14
CA GLN A 39 -26.65 -10.12 31.33
C GLN A 39 -26.78 -9.57 29.90
N ILE A 40 -27.94 -9.62 29.29
CA ILE A 40 -28.20 -9.01 27.98
C ILE A 40 -27.98 -7.49 28.07
N LYS A 41 -28.49 -6.85 29.10
CA LYS A 41 -28.28 -5.43 29.32
C LYS A 41 -26.78 -5.09 29.49
N ARG A 42 -26.05 -5.87 30.29
CA ARG A 42 -24.58 -5.70 30.43
C ARG A 42 -23.88 -5.82 29.08
N TYR A 43 -24.28 -6.77 28.25
CA TYR A 43 -23.78 -6.94 26.90
C TYR A 43 -24.05 -5.71 26.01
N GLU A 44 -25.28 -5.21 26.01
CA GLU A 44 -25.67 -4.02 25.25
C GLU A 44 -24.90 -2.76 25.69
N ASP A 45 -24.78 -2.55 27.01
CA ASP A 45 -23.98 -1.45 27.57
C ASP A 45 -22.51 -1.56 27.16
N ALA A 46 -21.92 -2.77 27.18
CA ALA A 46 -20.55 -3.02 26.77
C ALA A 46 -20.36 -2.81 25.26
N ARG A 47 -21.34 -3.22 24.43
CA ARG A 47 -21.34 -3.01 22.98
C ARG A 47 -21.35 -1.52 22.63
N ALA A 48 -22.20 -0.74 23.27
CA ALA A 48 -22.22 0.71 23.09
C ALA A 48 -20.87 1.36 23.43
N LYS A 49 -20.25 0.93 24.53
CA LYS A 49 -18.93 1.42 24.96
C LYS A 49 -17.82 0.98 24.02
N ALA A 50 -17.88 -0.25 23.48
CA ALA A 50 -16.93 -0.73 22.49
C ALA A 50 -17.01 0.09 21.19
N ALA A 51 -18.21 0.40 20.72
CA ALA A 51 -18.43 1.25 19.55
C ALA A 51 -17.85 2.67 19.76
N GLU A 52 -18.05 3.28 20.93
CA GLU A 52 -17.45 4.58 21.28
C GLU A 52 -15.91 4.52 21.27
N GLN A 53 -15.32 3.47 21.84
CA GLN A 53 -13.87 3.27 21.83
C GLN A 53 -13.32 3.09 20.40
N LEU A 54 -14.01 2.31 19.56
CA LEU A 54 -13.63 2.10 18.16
C LEU A 54 -13.72 3.39 17.36
N GLN A 55 -14.72 4.23 17.62
CA GLN A 55 -14.82 5.55 17.00
C GLN A 55 -13.63 6.44 17.39
N GLY A 56 -13.24 6.44 18.66
CA GLY A 56 -12.04 7.16 19.11
C GLY A 56 -10.74 6.65 18.46
N LEU A 57 -10.62 5.34 18.26
CA LEU A 57 -9.49 4.72 17.56
C LEU A 57 -9.50 5.07 16.06
N TYR A 58 -10.67 5.09 15.43
CA TYR A 58 -10.83 5.53 14.06
C TYR A 58 -10.32 6.97 13.87
N GLU A 59 -10.77 7.90 14.71
CA GLU A 59 -10.37 9.30 14.65
C GLU A 59 -8.86 9.49 14.90
N LYS A 60 -8.30 8.73 15.82
CA LYS A 60 -6.85 8.73 16.08
C LYS A 60 -6.09 8.17 14.89
N ALA A 61 -6.49 7.01 14.38
CA ALA A 61 -5.88 6.38 13.22
C ALA A 61 -5.95 7.27 11.97
N LEU A 62 -7.10 7.92 11.73
CA LEU A 62 -7.30 8.84 10.61
C LEU A 62 -6.26 9.96 10.62
N LYS A 63 -5.97 10.53 11.79
CA LYS A 63 -4.98 11.61 11.95
C LYS A 63 -3.54 11.12 11.84
N GLU A 64 -3.26 9.93 12.33
CA GLU A 64 -1.90 9.45 12.56
C GLU A 64 -1.36 8.57 11.44
N VAL A 65 -2.20 7.70 10.86
CA VAL A 65 -1.80 6.67 9.90
C VAL A 65 -2.62 6.67 8.60
N GLY A 66 -3.60 7.58 8.51
CA GLY A 66 -4.42 7.81 7.32
C GLY A 66 -5.65 6.89 7.20
N GLU A 67 -6.54 7.25 6.29
CA GLU A 67 -7.87 6.69 6.11
C GLU A 67 -7.87 5.17 5.85
N ALA A 68 -6.97 4.68 4.99
CA ALA A 68 -6.90 3.25 4.69
C ALA A 68 -6.60 2.36 5.92
N ASN A 69 -5.82 2.89 6.87
CA ASN A 69 -5.54 2.16 8.12
C ASN A 69 -6.63 2.41 9.18
N ALA A 70 -7.36 3.52 9.08
CA ALA A 70 -8.49 3.81 9.95
C ALA A 70 -9.73 2.96 9.58
N ALA A 71 -9.92 2.63 8.31
CA ALA A 71 -11.08 1.87 7.81
C ALA A 71 -11.30 0.51 8.52
N VAL A 72 -10.24 -0.11 9.06
CA VAL A 72 -10.39 -1.33 9.87
C VAL A 72 -11.31 -1.13 11.08
N PHE A 73 -11.31 0.06 11.67
CA PHE A 73 -12.18 0.36 12.82
C PHE A 73 -13.62 0.58 12.43
N GLU A 74 -13.91 1.04 11.22
CA GLU A 74 -15.27 1.08 10.67
C GLU A 74 -15.81 -0.35 10.49
N VAL A 75 -15.00 -1.24 9.94
CA VAL A 75 -15.35 -2.66 9.80
C VAL A 75 -15.60 -3.29 11.17
N HIS A 76 -14.78 -2.99 12.18
CA HIS A 76 -15.00 -3.46 13.54
C HIS A 76 -16.33 -2.95 14.14
N GLN A 77 -16.70 -1.70 13.86
CA GLN A 77 -18.02 -1.15 14.26
C GLN A 77 -19.16 -1.88 13.54
N MET A 78 -19.05 -2.10 12.22
CA MET A 78 -20.06 -2.85 11.47
C MET A 78 -20.24 -4.27 12.00
N MET A 79 -19.15 -4.95 12.38
CA MET A 79 -19.23 -6.30 12.98
C MET A 79 -19.90 -6.29 14.35
N LEU A 80 -19.73 -5.24 15.16
CA LEU A 80 -20.44 -5.09 16.44
C LEU A 80 -21.94 -4.82 16.28
N GLU A 81 -22.34 -4.28 15.12
CA GLU A 81 -23.73 -3.97 14.78
C GLU A 81 -24.40 -5.09 13.96
N ASP A 82 -23.65 -6.13 13.61
CA ASP A 82 -24.14 -7.26 12.84
C ASP A 82 -25.20 -8.06 13.62
N ASP A 83 -26.37 -8.21 13.03
CA ASP A 83 -27.52 -8.87 13.67
C ASP A 83 -27.21 -10.35 14.01
N ASP A 84 -26.49 -11.08 13.14
CA ASP A 84 -26.16 -12.49 13.38
C ASP A 84 -25.20 -12.63 14.56
N TYR A 85 -24.24 -11.70 14.70
CA TYR A 85 -23.34 -11.68 15.86
C TYR A 85 -24.09 -11.37 17.15
N ILE A 86 -24.97 -10.36 17.14
CA ILE A 86 -25.79 -9.94 18.28
C ILE A 86 -26.73 -11.08 18.72
N ASP A 87 -27.46 -11.65 17.77
CA ASP A 87 -28.42 -12.74 18.03
C ASP A 87 -27.71 -13.98 18.59
N SER A 88 -26.48 -14.28 18.10
CA SER A 88 -25.68 -15.39 18.63
C SER A 88 -25.30 -15.18 20.09
N VAL A 89 -24.85 -13.99 20.48
CA VAL A 89 -24.52 -13.68 21.89
C VAL A 89 -25.74 -13.78 22.77
N VAL A 90 -26.85 -13.15 22.36
CA VAL A 90 -28.13 -13.15 23.13
C VAL A 90 -28.65 -14.58 23.27
N ASN A 91 -28.65 -15.35 22.19
CA ASN A 91 -29.13 -16.74 22.23
C ASN A 91 -28.31 -17.62 23.19
N ILE A 92 -26.97 -17.44 23.24
CA ILE A 92 -26.12 -18.17 24.19
C ILE A 92 -26.46 -17.79 25.63
N ILE A 93 -26.66 -16.50 25.92
CA ILE A 93 -27.05 -16.03 27.25
C ILE A 93 -28.38 -16.67 27.66
N GLU A 94 -29.40 -16.59 26.80
CA GLU A 94 -30.75 -17.08 27.11
C GLU A 94 -30.84 -18.60 27.24
N THR A 95 -30.30 -19.32 26.26
CA THR A 95 -30.44 -20.78 26.19
C THR A 95 -29.53 -21.53 27.13
N GLN A 96 -28.31 -21.02 27.36
CA GLN A 96 -27.35 -21.69 28.23
C GLN A 96 -27.31 -21.10 29.65
N GLN A 97 -27.99 -19.99 29.89
CA GLN A 97 -28.03 -19.28 31.18
C GLN A 97 -26.61 -18.99 31.71
N VAL A 98 -25.78 -18.32 30.89
CA VAL A 98 -24.40 -18.01 31.18
C VAL A 98 -24.12 -16.50 31.16
N ASN A 99 -23.03 -16.08 31.80
CA ASN A 99 -22.59 -14.70 31.84
C ASN A 99 -22.24 -14.13 30.45
N ALA A 100 -22.38 -12.83 30.29
CA ALA A 100 -22.17 -12.11 29.05
C ALA A 100 -20.75 -12.30 28.50
N GLU A 101 -19.72 -12.31 29.36
CA GLU A 101 -18.33 -12.52 28.99
C GLU A 101 -18.13 -13.86 28.25
N PHE A 102 -18.73 -14.92 28.80
CA PHE A 102 -18.62 -16.27 28.18
C PHE A 102 -19.39 -16.35 26.87
N ALA A 103 -20.57 -15.71 26.78
CA ALA A 103 -21.35 -15.69 25.56
C ALA A 103 -20.62 -14.96 24.44
N VAL A 104 -20.03 -13.79 24.71
CA VAL A 104 -19.23 -13.00 23.76
C VAL A 104 -17.99 -13.78 23.29
N ALA A 105 -17.22 -14.34 24.22
CA ALA A 105 -16.02 -15.11 23.88
C ALA A 105 -16.36 -16.32 22.99
N THR A 106 -17.42 -17.06 23.36
CA THR A 106 -17.88 -18.23 22.58
C THR A 106 -18.36 -17.84 21.18
N THR A 107 -19.11 -16.74 21.06
CA THR A 107 -19.55 -16.21 19.75
C THR A 107 -18.34 -15.80 18.92
N GLY A 108 -17.39 -15.06 19.50
CA GLY A 108 -16.17 -14.65 18.83
C GLY A 108 -15.36 -15.83 18.28
N ASP A 109 -15.17 -16.89 19.09
CA ASP A 109 -14.46 -18.09 18.66
C ASP A 109 -15.20 -18.82 17.51
N ASN A 110 -16.52 -18.91 17.59
CA ASN A 110 -17.33 -19.56 16.57
C ASN A 110 -17.27 -18.82 15.23
N PHE A 111 -17.44 -17.49 15.23
CA PHE A 111 -17.37 -16.66 14.03
C PHE A 111 -15.95 -16.62 13.46
N ALA A 112 -14.92 -16.49 14.32
CA ALA A 112 -13.53 -16.54 13.87
C ALA A 112 -13.19 -17.86 13.20
N LYS A 113 -13.66 -18.99 13.76
CA LYS A 113 -13.47 -20.31 13.15
C LYS A 113 -14.22 -20.40 11.81
N MET A 114 -15.45 -19.94 11.74
CA MET A 114 -16.24 -19.93 10.52
C MET A 114 -15.53 -19.15 9.41
N PHE A 115 -15.05 -17.94 9.69
CA PHE A 115 -14.31 -17.13 8.73
C PHE A 115 -12.96 -17.76 8.32
N ALA A 116 -12.24 -18.36 9.26
CA ALA A 116 -10.98 -19.04 8.96
C ALA A 116 -11.13 -20.27 8.05
N GLU A 117 -12.30 -20.93 8.07
CA GLU A 117 -12.63 -22.08 7.24
C GLU A 117 -13.19 -21.70 5.85
N MET A 118 -13.47 -20.42 5.58
CA MET A 118 -13.91 -19.95 4.26
C MET A 118 -12.76 -20.06 3.25
N GLU A 119 -13.07 -20.27 1.97
CA GLU A 119 -12.04 -20.36 0.92
C GLU A 119 -11.45 -19.00 0.54
N ASP A 120 -12.21 -17.91 0.72
CA ASP A 120 -11.83 -16.54 0.37
C ASP A 120 -10.86 -15.94 1.41
N ASP A 121 -9.72 -15.46 0.93
CA ASP A 121 -8.67 -14.87 1.79
C ASP A 121 -9.10 -13.56 2.48
N TYR A 122 -10.08 -12.84 1.92
CA TYR A 122 -10.67 -11.66 2.54
C TYR A 122 -11.41 -12.04 3.82
N PHE A 123 -12.28 -13.07 3.77
CA PHE A 123 -12.99 -13.55 4.95
C PHE A 123 -12.06 -14.21 5.97
N LYS A 124 -11.02 -14.93 5.53
CA LYS A 124 -9.99 -15.46 6.45
C LYS A 124 -9.32 -14.37 7.27
N ALA A 125 -9.03 -13.22 6.65
CA ALA A 125 -8.46 -12.07 7.37
C ALA A 125 -9.41 -11.54 8.43
N ARG A 126 -10.74 -11.61 8.21
CA ARG A 126 -11.77 -11.16 9.16
C ARG A 126 -11.85 -12.01 10.44
N ALA A 127 -11.30 -13.23 10.43
CA ALA A 127 -11.22 -14.04 11.64
C ALA A 127 -10.44 -13.36 12.77
N ALA A 128 -9.39 -12.62 12.43
CA ALA A 128 -8.62 -11.83 13.40
C ALA A 128 -9.41 -10.61 13.90
N ASP A 129 -10.18 -9.95 13.03
CA ASP A 129 -11.00 -8.79 13.38
C ASP A 129 -12.10 -9.17 14.37
N VAL A 130 -12.80 -10.30 14.13
CA VAL A 130 -13.82 -10.81 15.06
C VAL A 130 -13.23 -11.14 16.43
N LYS A 131 -12.03 -11.68 16.48
CA LYS A 131 -11.35 -11.92 17.76
C LYS A 131 -11.06 -10.60 18.48
N ASP A 132 -10.53 -9.60 17.77
CA ASP A 132 -10.21 -8.29 18.36
C ASP A 132 -11.45 -7.62 18.98
N ILE A 133 -12.58 -7.59 18.27
CA ILE A 133 -13.82 -7.01 18.81
C ILE A 133 -14.37 -7.80 19.99
N SER A 134 -14.33 -9.14 19.94
CA SER A 134 -14.83 -9.99 21.02
C SER A 134 -13.99 -9.87 22.28
N GLU A 135 -12.66 -9.84 22.16
CA GLU A 135 -11.74 -9.58 23.27
C GLU A 135 -11.96 -8.20 23.89
N ARG A 136 -12.17 -7.17 23.06
CA ARG A 136 -12.52 -5.83 23.53
C ARG A 136 -13.79 -5.84 24.37
N MET A 137 -14.84 -6.50 23.88
CA MET A 137 -16.10 -6.65 24.60
C MET A 137 -15.92 -7.37 25.93
N VAL A 138 -15.15 -8.48 25.97
CA VAL A 138 -14.85 -9.22 27.19
C VAL A 138 -14.09 -8.35 28.20
N ASN A 139 -13.12 -7.55 27.73
CA ASN A 139 -12.37 -6.64 28.59
C ASN A 139 -13.27 -5.56 29.22
N ILE A 140 -14.17 -4.99 28.46
CA ILE A 140 -15.15 -4.01 28.95
C ILE A 140 -16.08 -4.65 29.99
N LEU A 141 -16.62 -5.84 29.69
CA LEU A 141 -17.51 -6.59 30.60
C LEU A 141 -16.80 -6.97 31.92
N SER A 142 -15.51 -7.28 31.84
CA SER A 142 -14.69 -7.66 32.99
C SER A 142 -14.14 -6.46 33.79
N GLY A 143 -14.35 -5.22 33.32
CA GLY A 143 -13.84 -4.00 33.94
C GLY A 143 -12.32 -3.81 33.76
N ASN A 144 -11.69 -4.55 32.85
CA ASN A 144 -10.26 -4.49 32.53
C ASN A 144 -10.03 -3.53 31.38
N GLU A 145 -9.98 -2.23 31.65
CA GLU A 145 -9.82 -1.19 30.62
C GLU A 145 -8.35 -0.86 30.30
N SER A 146 -7.39 -1.53 30.92
CA SER A 146 -5.96 -1.29 30.68
C SER A 146 -5.50 -1.98 29.40
N GLY A 147 -5.67 -1.31 28.28
CA GLY A 147 -4.85 -1.57 27.10
C GLY A 147 -3.38 -1.39 27.47
N GLY A 148 -2.50 -2.30 27.07
CA GLY A 148 -1.09 -2.30 27.40
C GLY A 148 -0.40 -0.97 27.08
N ALA A 149 -0.38 -0.06 28.04
CA ALA A 149 0.30 1.21 27.89
C ALA A 149 1.81 0.93 27.81
N ILE A 150 2.43 1.36 26.72
CA ILE A 150 3.88 1.52 26.67
C ILE A 150 4.24 2.49 27.81
N GLY A 151 5.16 2.08 28.70
CA GLY A 151 5.64 2.93 29.79
C GLY A 151 6.24 4.25 29.29
N ASP A 152 6.84 5.02 30.18
CA ASP A 152 7.41 6.33 29.82
C ASP A 152 8.72 6.27 29.04
N GLU A 153 9.41 5.12 29.00
CA GLU A 153 10.67 4.93 28.27
C GLU A 153 10.42 4.40 26.83
N PRO A 154 11.23 4.84 25.83
CA PRO A 154 11.18 4.28 24.49
C PRO A 154 11.59 2.79 24.48
N VAL A 155 10.81 1.94 23.79
CA VAL A 155 10.95 0.49 23.80
C VAL A 155 10.91 -0.14 22.42
N ILE A 156 11.49 -1.33 22.30
CA ILE A 156 11.30 -2.27 21.21
C ILE A 156 10.15 -3.21 21.61
N VAL A 157 9.04 -3.16 20.88
CA VAL A 157 7.88 -4.01 21.15
C VAL A 157 8.11 -5.37 20.52
N VAL A 158 8.06 -6.42 21.34
CA VAL A 158 8.13 -7.82 20.93
C VAL A 158 6.79 -8.48 21.23
N ALA A 159 6.14 -9.05 20.23
CA ALA A 159 4.81 -9.65 20.34
C ALA A 159 4.68 -10.90 19.47
N GLU A 160 3.68 -11.73 19.73
CA GLU A 160 3.34 -12.84 18.85
C GLU A 160 2.77 -12.31 17.52
N ASP A 161 1.80 -11.41 17.62
CA ASP A 161 1.24 -10.56 16.56
C ASP A 161 0.65 -9.32 17.23
N LEU A 162 0.35 -8.28 16.45
CA LEU A 162 -0.28 -7.06 16.94
C LEU A 162 -1.57 -6.79 16.16
N ALA A 163 -2.66 -6.70 16.90
CA ALA A 163 -3.93 -6.28 16.32
C ALA A 163 -3.90 -4.79 15.93
N PRO A 164 -4.70 -4.38 14.94
CA PRO A 164 -4.84 -2.97 14.55
C PRO A 164 -5.12 -2.04 15.73
N SER A 165 -6.04 -2.44 16.59
CA SER A 165 -6.47 -1.66 17.75
C SER A 165 -5.38 -1.47 18.80
N GLU A 166 -4.46 -2.42 18.93
CA GLU A 166 -3.33 -2.38 19.86
C GLU A 166 -2.24 -1.42 19.37
N SER A 167 -1.90 -1.59 18.10
CA SER A 167 -0.81 -0.82 17.49
C SER A 167 -1.09 0.67 17.37
N VAL A 168 -2.35 1.07 17.10
CA VAL A 168 -2.77 2.49 17.04
C VAL A 168 -2.80 3.14 18.43
N GLN A 169 -2.98 2.36 19.50
CA GLN A 169 -2.95 2.89 20.85
C GLN A 169 -1.53 3.21 21.33
N MET A 170 -0.52 2.62 20.73
CA MET A 170 0.88 2.82 21.11
C MET A 170 1.35 4.25 20.81
N ASP A 171 2.12 4.83 21.73
CA ASP A 171 2.72 6.14 21.55
C ASP A 171 3.91 6.04 20.59
N LYS A 172 3.80 6.70 19.45
CA LYS A 172 4.81 6.67 18.38
C LYS A 172 6.17 7.20 18.82
N GLU A 173 6.20 8.16 19.74
CA GLU A 173 7.45 8.74 20.23
C GLU A 173 8.23 7.76 21.12
N LYS A 174 7.54 6.78 21.69
CA LYS A 174 8.09 5.76 22.57
C LYS A 174 8.34 4.41 21.90
N LEU A 175 7.97 4.28 20.64
CA LEU A 175 8.10 3.05 19.88
C LEU A 175 9.35 3.08 19.00
N LEU A 176 10.34 2.25 19.32
CA LEU A 176 11.62 2.20 18.60
C LEU A 176 11.60 1.19 17.44
N ALA A 177 10.96 0.05 17.61
CA ALA A 177 10.85 -1.01 16.62
C ALA A 177 9.75 -2.01 16.96
N PHE A 178 9.33 -2.79 15.98
CA PHE A 178 8.50 -3.99 16.15
C PHE A 178 9.30 -5.27 15.84
N VAL A 179 9.08 -6.31 16.64
CA VAL A 179 9.58 -7.66 16.38
C VAL A 179 8.45 -8.64 16.67
N THR A 180 7.99 -9.40 15.65
CA THR A 180 6.89 -10.33 15.83
C THR A 180 7.26 -11.76 15.41
N ARG A 181 6.61 -12.77 16.03
CA ARG A 181 6.73 -14.17 15.62
C ARG A 181 5.91 -14.45 14.38
N LEU A 182 4.68 -13.93 14.33
CA LEU A 182 3.76 -14.06 13.21
C LEU A 182 3.76 -12.80 12.36
N GLY A 183 3.12 -12.87 11.22
CA GLY A 183 2.93 -11.74 10.33
C GLY A 183 3.41 -12.02 8.92
N SER A 184 3.02 -11.15 8.00
CA SER A 184 3.45 -11.15 6.61
C SER A 184 3.92 -9.75 6.21
N ALA A 185 4.51 -9.63 5.03
CA ALA A 185 4.90 -8.32 4.49
C ALA A 185 3.70 -7.36 4.32
N ASN A 186 2.49 -7.90 4.26
CA ASN A 186 1.23 -7.14 4.13
C ASN A 186 0.41 -7.12 5.43
N SER A 187 0.95 -7.62 6.55
CA SER A 187 0.28 -7.55 7.85
C SER A 187 0.12 -6.09 8.31
N HIS A 188 -0.85 -5.86 9.19
CA HIS A 188 -1.11 -4.53 9.74
C HIS A 188 0.14 -3.95 10.42
N THR A 189 0.86 -4.76 11.21
CA THR A 189 2.13 -4.38 11.84
C THR A 189 3.19 -3.96 10.83
N ALA A 190 3.28 -4.66 9.68
CA ALA A 190 4.21 -4.33 8.61
C ALA A 190 3.87 -2.98 7.94
N ILE A 191 2.58 -2.74 7.69
CA ILE A 191 2.10 -1.48 7.12
C ILE A 191 2.38 -0.33 8.09
N LEU A 192 2.09 -0.53 9.37
CA LEU A 192 2.32 0.47 10.41
C LEU A 192 3.80 0.84 10.55
N ALA A 193 4.69 -0.16 10.59
CA ALA A 193 6.13 0.07 10.67
C ALA A 193 6.65 0.91 9.49
N ARG A 194 6.16 0.63 8.27
CA ARG A 194 6.48 1.44 7.09
C ARG A 194 5.95 2.86 7.19
N THR A 195 4.71 3.03 7.66
CA THR A 195 4.08 4.36 7.83
C THR A 195 4.82 5.18 8.88
N MET A 196 5.25 4.54 9.97
CA MET A 196 5.98 5.19 11.06
C MET A 196 7.48 5.35 10.78
N ASN A 197 8.01 4.73 9.71
CA ASN A 197 9.44 4.69 9.38
C ASN A 197 10.32 4.12 10.51
N ILE A 198 9.84 3.09 11.19
CA ILE A 198 10.57 2.40 12.26
C ILE A 198 10.98 0.99 11.84
N PRO A 199 12.15 0.48 12.29
CA PRO A 199 12.57 -0.89 11.99
C PRO A 199 11.55 -1.91 12.44
N ALA A 200 11.31 -2.94 11.61
CA ALA A 200 10.43 -4.03 11.97
C ALA A 200 10.93 -5.37 11.39
N LEU A 201 10.86 -6.41 12.20
CA LEU A 201 11.16 -7.78 11.86
C LEU A 201 9.95 -8.66 12.15
N ILE A 202 9.66 -9.59 11.24
CA ILE A 202 8.66 -10.63 11.42
C ILE A 202 9.31 -12.01 11.34
N GLU A 203 8.56 -13.06 11.71
CA GLU A 203 9.05 -14.45 11.70
C GLU A 203 10.27 -14.65 12.63
N VAL A 204 10.33 -13.96 13.75
CA VAL A 204 11.36 -14.13 14.78
C VAL A 204 10.86 -15.11 15.84
N ASP A 205 11.69 -16.09 16.22
CA ASP A 205 11.38 -16.99 17.34
C ASP A 205 11.54 -16.27 18.68
N ILE A 206 10.47 -15.61 19.12
CA ILE A 206 10.44 -14.74 20.30
C ILE A 206 10.32 -15.53 21.61
N LYS A 207 10.86 -14.96 22.71
CA LYS A 207 10.81 -15.55 24.05
C LYS A 207 10.40 -14.49 25.09
N GLU A 208 9.49 -14.87 25.98
CA GLU A 208 8.97 -13.99 27.04
C GLU A 208 10.07 -13.51 28.01
N GLU A 209 11.09 -14.34 28.25
CA GLU A 209 12.24 -14.03 29.11
C GLU A 209 13.10 -12.86 28.64
N TRP A 210 12.82 -12.30 27.47
CA TRP A 210 13.51 -11.12 26.94
C TRP A 210 12.96 -9.81 27.48
N ASN A 211 11.81 -9.84 28.12
CA ASN A 211 11.18 -8.62 28.65
C ASN A 211 12.13 -7.83 29.55
N GLY A 212 12.27 -6.55 29.26
CA GLY A 212 13.16 -5.63 29.98
C GLY A 212 14.64 -5.70 29.61
N LYS A 213 15.09 -6.70 28.82
CA LYS A 213 16.47 -6.79 28.33
C LYS A 213 16.77 -5.71 27.29
N MET A 214 18.05 -5.32 27.21
CA MET A 214 18.54 -4.46 26.14
C MET A 214 18.61 -5.24 24.84
N ALA A 215 18.20 -4.59 23.74
CA ALA A 215 18.25 -5.23 22.44
C ALA A 215 18.59 -4.25 21.30
N VAL A 216 19.00 -4.83 20.18
CA VAL A 216 19.21 -4.13 18.91
C VAL A 216 18.44 -4.83 17.81
N VAL A 217 17.66 -4.05 17.05
CA VAL A 217 17.02 -4.47 15.81
C VAL A 217 17.82 -3.91 14.63
N ASP A 218 18.45 -4.76 13.84
CA ASP A 218 19.08 -4.40 12.58
C ASP A 218 18.14 -4.79 11.40
N GLY A 219 17.31 -3.86 10.99
CA GLY A 219 16.40 -4.03 9.86
C GLY A 219 17.10 -4.09 8.49
N TYR A 220 18.42 -3.83 8.38
CA TYR A 220 19.18 -4.02 7.14
C TYR A 220 19.54 -5.48 6.90
N THR A 221 19.89 -6.20 7.98
CA THR A 221 20.30 -7.61 7.91
C THR A 221 19.20 -8.58 8.36
N GLY A 222 18.10 -8.07 8.93
CA GLY A 222 17.07 -8.91 9.53
C GLY A 222 17.50 -9.54 10.85
N THR A 223 18.47 -8.93 11.58
CA THR A 223 19.06 -9.50 12.79
C THR A 223 18.52 -8.82 14.03
N PHE A 224 18.21 -9.62 15.04
CA PHE A 224 17.78 -9.20 16.36
C PHE A 224 18.77 -9.67 17.43
N TYR A 225 19.42 -8.74 18.10
CA TYR A 225 20.41 -9.01 19.16
C TYR A 225 19.78 -8.79 20.53
N ILE A 226 19.92 -9.78 21.43
CA ILE A 226 19.48 -9.72 22.82
C ILE A 226 20.72 -9.66 23.72
N ASP A 227 20.69 -8.75 24.69
CA ASP A 227 21.83 -8.44 25.57
C ASP A 227 23.14 -8.32 24.75
N PRO A 228 23.19 -7.39 23.77
CA PRO A 228 24.37 -7.18 22.95
C PRO A 228 25.55 -6.75 23.82
N ASP A 229 26.76 -7.18 23.46
CA ASP A 229 27.99 -6.71 24.07
C ASP A 229 28.30 -5.26 23.68
N GLU A 230 29.30 -4.66 24.35
CA GLU A 230 29.67 -3.26 24.11
C GLU A 230 30.14 -3.00 22.66
N ASP A 231 30.79 -3.98 22.03
CA ASP A 231 31.32 -3.84 20.67
C ASP A 231 30.15 -3.78 19.65
N ILE A 232 29.16 -4.64 19.81
CA ILE A 232 27.95 -4.63 18.96
C ILE A 232 27.14 -3.35 19.21
N LEU A 233 26.94 -2.95 20.48
CA LEU A 233 26.23 -1.72 20.78
C LEU A 233 26.90 -0.51 20.15
N LYS A 234 28.21 -0.39 20.27
CA LYS A 234 28.97 0.71 19.67
C LYS A 234 28.86 0.71 18.15
N LYS A 235 29.07 -0.43 17.52
CA LYS A 235 28.93 -0.56 16.06
C LYS A 235 27.54 -0.19 15.57
N MET A 236 26.49 -0.62 16.26
CA MET A 236 25.12 -0.34 15.87
C MET A 236 24.71 1.11 16.18
N GLN A 237 25.25 1.70 17.23
CA GLN A 237 25.09 3.12 17.51
C GLN A 237 25.74 3.99 16.43
N GLU A 238 26.96 3.68 16.02
CA GLU A 238 27.65 4.36 14.91
C GLU A 238 26.83 4.24 13.61
N LYS A 239 26.34 3.04 13.28
CA LYS A 239 25.48 2.81 12.11
C LYS A 239 24.17 3.60 12.18
N LYS A 240 23.54 3.67 13.36
CA LYS A 240 22.32 4.48 13.59
C LYS A 240 22.59 5.98 13.37
N GLU A 241 23.71 6.48 13.87
CA GLU A 241 24.10 7.89 13.68
C GLU A 241 24.42 8.21 12.21
N GLU A 242 25.07 7.27 11.51
CA GLU A 242 25.30 7.39 10.07
C GLU A 242 23.97 7.43 9.30
N ASP A 243 23.00 6.59 9.66
CA ASP A 243 21.66 6.58 9.04
C ASP A 243 20.93 7.91 9.27
N ILE A 244 20.98 8.45 10.48
CA ILE A 244 20.36 9.75 10.81
C ILE A 244 21.00 10.85 9.98
N LYS A 245 22.33 10.92 9.95
CA LYS A 245 23.07 11.91 9.15
C LYS A 245 22.77 11.76 7.65
N ALA A 246 22.70 10.52 7.15
CA ALA A 246 22.35 10.27 5.76
C ALA A 246 20.92 10.78 5.43
N ARG A 247 19.95 10.58 6.33
CA ARG A 247 18.60 11.10 6.17
C ARG A 247 18.56 12.63 6.20
N GLU A 248 19.29 13.26 7.12
CA GLU A 248 19.41 14.73 7.20
C GLU A 248 20.02 15.30 5.93
N LEU A 249 21.12 14.72 5.42
CA LEU A 249 21.73 15.10 4.16
C LEU A 249 20.79 14.96 2.95
N LEU A 250 19.91 13.96 2.95
CA LEU A 250 18.89 13.82 1.92
C LEU A 250 17.87 14.97 1.97
N GLN A 251 17.52 15.48 3.16
CA GLN A 251 16.61 16.62 3.27
C GLN A 251 17.20 17.92 2.65
N GLU A 252 18.53 18.07 2.65
CA GLU A 252 19.22 19.19 2.01
C GLU A 252 19.09 19.18 0.47
N LEU A 253 18.69 18.04 -0.09
CA LEU A 253 18.45 17.91 -1.54
C LEU A 253 17.07 18.41 -1.97
N LYS A 254 16.18 18.75 -1.04
CA LYS A 254 14.90 19.39 -1.39
C LYS A 254 15.14 20.72 -2.09
N GLY A 255 14.37 20.99 -3.14
CA GLY A 255 14.53 22.17 -3.99
C GLY A 255 15.74 22.13 -4.95
N LYS A 256 16.52 21.02 -4.95
CA LYS A 256 17.59 20.85 -5.94
C LYS A 256 17.04 20.20 -7.21
N GLU A 257 17.61 20.60 -8.35
CA GLU A 257 17.25 20.03 -9.64
C GLU A 257 17.73 18.57 -9.77
N ASP A 258 16.93 17.76 -10.47
CA ASP A 258 17.26 16.37 -10.84
C ASP A 258 18.13 16.38 -12.10
N VAL A 259 19.39 16.70 -11.94
CA VAL A 259 20.35 16.90 -13.03
C VAL A 259 21.61 16.08 -12.80
N THR A 260 22.07 15.39 -13.85
CA THR A 260 23.32 14.62 -13.82
C THR A 260 24.56 15.53 -13.83
N VAL A 261 25.73 14.98 -13.52
CA VAL A 261 27.00 15.72 -13.52
C VAL A 261 27.30 16.34 -14.89
N ASP A 262 26.90 15.69 -15.98
CA ASP A 262 27.07 16.14 -17.36
C ASP A 262 25.87 16.98 -17.88
N GLY A 263 24.95 17.38 -16.99
CA GLY A 263 23.91 18.39 -17.27
C GLY A 263 22.62 17.85 -17.88
N LYS A 264 22.40 16.53 -17.89
CA LYS A 264 21.10 15.97 -18.33
C LYS A 264 20.07 16.10 -17.21
N HIS A 265 18.93 16.74 -17.49
CA HIS A 265 17.79 16.80 -16.59
C HIS A 265 16.98 15.49 -16.70
N ILE A 266 16.60 14.95 -15.55
CA ILE A 266 15.75 13.76 -15.43
C ILE A 266 14.45 14.18 -14.71
N LYS A 267 13.31 13.72 -15.20
CA LYS A 267 12.04 13.93 -14.51
C LYS A 267 11.92 12.88 -13.39
N LEU A 268 12.08 13.31 -12.15
CA LEU A 268 11.96 12.41 -11.00
C LEU A 268 10.57 12.59 -10.37
N TYR A 269 9.69 11.66 -10.69
CA TYR A 269 8.27 11.69 -10.34
C TYR A 269 7.96 10.67 -9.26
N ALA A 270 6.77 10.81 -8.65
CA ALA A 270 6.27 9.89 -7.65
C ALA A 270 5.13 9.01 -8.15
N ASN A 271 5.01 7.81 -7.61
CA ASN A 271 3.87 6.91 -7.77
C ASN A 271 2.89 7.11 -6.62
N ILE A 272 1.60 7.19 -6.91
CA ILE A 272 0.52 7.30 -5.91
C ILE A 272 -0.63 6.32 -6.19
N GLY A 273 -1.36 5.97 -5.13
CA GLY A 273 -2.61 5.23 -5.19
C GLY A 273 -3.86 6.13 -5.06
N GLY A 274 -3.74 7.28 -4.41
CA GLY A 274 -4.90 8.15 -4.19
C GLY A 274 -4.53 9.58 -3.77
N VAL A 275 -5.55 10.39 -3.53
CA VAL A 275 -5.41 11.81 -3.14
C VAL A 275 -4.58 12.00 -1.87
N LYS A 276 -4.72 11.11 -0.90
CA LYS A 276 -4.00 11.11 0.38
C LYS A 276 -2.47 11.03 0.24
N ASP A 277 -1.98 10.45 -0.84
CA ASP A 277 -0.54 10.29 -1.07
C ASP A 277 0.14 11.59 -1.51
N VAL A 278 -0.61 12.60 -1.97
CA VAL A 278 -0.08 13.87 -2.48
C VAL A 278 0.76 14.60 -1.42
N ALA A 279 0.36 14.55 -0.16
CA ALA A 279 1.13 15.13 0.93
C ALA A 279 2.55 14.52 1.01
N SER A 280 2.67 13.20 0.84
CA SER A 280 3.97 12.50 0.80
C SER A 280 4.78 12.87 -0.45
N VAL A 281 4.14 13.04 -1.60
CA VAL A 281 4.79 13.50 -2.84
C VAL A 281 5.45 14.86 -2.64
N LEU A 282 4.69 15.81 -2.08
CA LEU A 282 5.18 17.17 -1.82
C LEU A 282 6.24 17.19 -0.72
N ALA A 283 6.06 16.40 0.34
CA ALA A 283 7.03 16.29 1.43
C ALA A 283 8.39 15.74 0.98
N ASN A 284 8.43 14.90 -0.04
CA ASN A 284 9.64 14.34 -0.65
C ASN A 284 10.11 15.13 -1.89
N ASP A 285 9.47 16.23 -2.21
CA ASP A 285 9.86 17.16 -3.27
C ASP A 285 9.96 16.52 -4.66
N ALA A 286 9.01 15.64 -5.00
CA ALA A 286 8.95 15.08 -6.34
C ALA A 286 8.61 16.16 -7.39
N ALA A 287 9.19 16.04 -8.58
CA ALA A 287 8.95 16.98 -9.68
C ALA A 287 7.57 16.83 -10.33
N GLY A 288 6.88 15.72 -10.07
CA GLY A 288 5.55 15.42 -10.55
C GLY A 288 5.04 14.07 -10.04
N ILE A 289 3.91 13.63 -10.56
CA ILE A 289 3.35 12.29 -10.38
C ILE A 289 3.43 11.58 -11.73
N GLY A 290 4.24 10.52 -11.81
CA GLY A 290 4.43 9.74 -13.05
C GLY A 290 3.49 8.54 -13.15
N LEU A 291 2.90 8.14 -12.02
CA LEU A 291 1.87 7.11 -11.99
C LEU A 291 0.85 7.38 -10.87
N PHE A 292 -0.33 7.82 -11.26
CA PHE A 292 -1.51 7.75 -10.40
C PHE A 292 -2.30 6.49 -10.79
N ARG A 293 -2.35 5.54 -9.89
CA ARG A 293 -3.06 4.27 -10.05
C ARG A 293 -4.56 4.46 -9.82
N SER A 294 -5.28 4.81 -10.87
CA SER A 294 -6.72 5.13 -10.76
C SER A 294 -7.61 3.96 -10.35
N GLU A 295 -7.11 2.73 -10.45
CA GLU A 295 -7.86 1.55 -10.03
C GLU A 295 -8.25 1.56 -8.55
N PHE A 296 -7.51 2.26 -7.69
CA PHE A 296 -7.87 2.40 -6.28
C PHE A 296 -9.22 3.10 -6.07
N LEU A 297 -9.62 4.01 -6.96
CA LEU A 297 -10.95 4.63 -6.93
C LEU A 297 -12.07 3.60 -7.14
N TYR A 298 -11.79 2.53 -7.87
CA TYR A 298 -12.73 1.45 -8.11
C TYR A 298 -12.68 0.39 -7.00
N LEU A 299 -11.49 0.12 -6.46
CA LEU A 299 -11.29 -0.85 -5.38
C LEU A 299 -11.89 -0.38 -4.04
N GLU A 300 -11.91 0.93 -3.80
CA GLU A 300 -12.47 1.54 -2.59
C GLU A 300 -13.97 1.86 -2.70
N ALA A 301 -14.63 1.53 -3.83
CA ALA A 301 -16.03 1.83 -4.08
C ALA A 301 -16.89 0.56 -4.13
N ASP A 302 -18.13 0.65 -3.66
CA ASP A 302 -19.12 -0.45 -3.71
C ASP A 302 -19.77 -0.62 -5.09
N ASN A 303 -19.54 0.32 -6.00
CA ASN A 303 -20.05 0.33 -7.38
C ASN A 303 -19.17 1.18 -8.28
N TYR A 304 -19.39 1.13 -9.60
CA TYR A 304 -18.64 1.96 -10.54
C TYR A 304 -18.62 3.43 -10.12
N PRO A 305 -17.42 4.02 -9.87
CA PRO A 305 -17.30 5.44 -9.55
C PRO A 305 -17.88 6.27 -10.68
N ASN A 306 -18.82 7.16 -10.36
CA ASN A 306 -19.41 8.04 -11.36
C ASN A 306 -18.41 9.10 -11.84
N GLU A 307 -18.77 9.83 -12.91
CA GLU A 307 -17.89 10.86 -13.50
C GLU A 307 -17.50 11.94 -12.47
N GLU A 308 -18.44 12.36 -11.62
CA GLU A 308 -18.17 13.44 -10.67
C GLU A 308 -17.20 13.01 -9.57
N ALA A 309 -17.36 11.82 -9.01
CA ALA A 309 -16.44 11.29 -8.00
C ALA A 309 -15.00 11.16 -8.56
N GLN A 310 -14.86 10.63 -9.77
CA GLN A 310 -13.56 10.55 -10.43
C GLN A 310 -12.99 11.93 -10.75
N PHE A 311 -13.80 12.85 -11.26
CA PHE A 311 -13.41 14.22 -11.55
C PHE A 311 -12.88 14.93 -10.31
N GLN A 312 -13.58 14.83 -9.18
CA GLN A 312 -13.15 15.47 -7.93
C GLN A 312 -11.80 14.91 -7.44
N ALA A 313 -11.60 13.59 -7.53
CA ALA A 313 -10.32 12.97 -7.15
C ALA A 313 -9.16 13.48 -8.03
N TYR A 314 -9.31 13.45 -9.36
CA TYR A 314 -8.27 13.90 -10.29
C TYR A 314 -8.01 15.40 -10.18
N LYS A 315 -9.06 16.22 -10.06
CA LYS A 315 -8.98 17.67 -9.87
C LYS A 315 -8.21 18.00 -8.60
N THR A 316 -8.57 17.39 -7.47
CA THR A 316 -7.90 17.62 -6.18
C THR A 316 -6.41 17.33 -6.27
N VAL A 317 -6.00 16.24 -6.93
CA VAL A 317 -4.58 15.93 -7.13
C VAL A 317 -3.92 16.99 -8.02
N ALA A 318 -4.55 17.35 -9.14
CA ALA A 318 -4.00 18.33 -10.09
C ALA A 318 -3.79 19.71 -9.45
N GLU A 319 -4.77 20.20 -8.69
CA GLU A 319 -4.70 21.47 -7.96
C GLU A 319 -3.60 21.46 -6.89
N ASN A 320 -3.53 20.39 -6.07
CA ASN A 320 -2.50 20.27 -5.03
C ASN A 320 -1.08 20.16 -5.61
N MET A 321 -0.93 19.61 -6.80
CA MET A 321 0.37 19.55 -7.50
C MET A 321 0.80 20.89 -8.12
N ALA A 322 -0.05 21.91 -8.10
CA ALA A 322 0.28 23.30 -8.45
C ALA A 322 1.01 23.45 -9.81
N GLY A 323 0.48 22.83 -10.86
CA GLY A 323 1.01 22.87 -12.23
C GLY A 323 2.11 21.82 -12.53
N LYS A 324 2.60 21.10 -11.53
CA LYS A 324 3.46 19.93 -11.78
C LYS A 324 2.67 18.84 -12.53
N LYS A 325 3.36 18.05 -13.36
CA LYS A 325 2.75 16.97 -14.15
C LYS A 325 2.12 15.91 -13.25
N VAL A 326 0.90 15.48 -13.62
CA VAL A 326 0.19 14.35 -13.01
C VAL A 326 -0.22 13.38 -14.12
N ILE A 327 0.42 12.22 -14.19
CA ILE A 327 0.08 11.17 -15.15
C ILE A 327 -0.87 10.18 -14.48
N VAL A 328 -2.08 10.09 -15.01
CA VAL A 328 -3.11 9.17 -14.52
C VAL A 328 -3.18 7.97 -15.43
N ARG A 329 -2.93 6.78 -14.89
CA ARG A 329 -3.17 5.53 -15.59
C ARG A 329 -4.68 5.24 -15.59
N THR A 330 -5.23 4.97 -16.78
CA THR A 330 -6.61 4.52 -16.86
C THR A 330 -6.79 3.15 -16.22
N LEU A 331 -8.03 2.74 -16.04
CA LEU A 331 -8.42 1.51 -15.34
C LEU A 331 -7.49 0.32 -15.64
N ASP A 332 -6.92 -0.26 -14.57
CA ASP A 332 -6.13 -1.49 -14.62
C ASP A 332 -6.69 -2.50 -13.60
N ILE A 333 -7.94 -2.91 -13.81
CA ILE A 333 -8.63 -3.98 -13.08
C ILE A 333 -8.60 -5.26 -13.89
N GLY A 334 -8.72 -6.39 -13.22
CA GLY A 334 -8.52 -7.75 -13.72
C GLY A 334 -7.28 -8.38 -13.10
N ALA A 335 -6.93 -9.57 -13.49
CA ALA A 335 -5.85 -10.36 -12.91
C ALA A 335 -6.00 -10.53 -11.39
N ASP A 336 -5.08 -9.95 -10.62
CA ASP A 336 -5.03 -9.97 -9.16
C ASP A 336 -5.93 -8.91 -8.48
N LYS A 337 -6.50 -7.98 -9.26
CA LYS A 337 -7.36 -6.89 -8.78
C LYS A 337 -8.79 -7.13 -9.24
N GLN A 338 -9.51 -7.96 -8.52
CA GLN A 338 -10.92 -8.25 -8.80
C GLN A 338 -11.83 -7.40 -7.93
N VAL A 339 -12.95 -7.00 -8.51
CA VAL A 339 -14.00 -6.24 -7.84
C VAL A 339 -15.34 -6.86 -8.24
N ASP A 340 -16.14 -7.26 -7.25
CA ASP A 340 -17.34 -8.06 -7.46
C ASP A 340 -18.34 -7.43 -8.43
N TYR A 341 -18.55 -6.11 -8.34
CA TYR A 341 -19.50 -5.42 -9.22
C TYR A 341 -19.06 -5.33 -10.68
N PHE A 342 -17.80 -5.70 -11.01
CA PHE A 342 -17.37 -5.87 -12.41
C PHE A 342 -17.95 -7.12 -13.04
N ASN A 343 -18.35 -8.12 -12.23
CA ASN A 343 -18.86 -9.41 -12.67
C ASN A 343 -17.97 -10.04 -13.76
N LEU A 344 -16.66 -10.11 -13.46
CA LEU A 344 -15.69 -10.74 -14.36
C LEU A 344 -15.78 -12.25 -14.21
N ASP A 345 -15.74 -12.96 -15.34
CA ASP A 345 -15.70 -14.41 -15.35
C ASP A 345 -14.39 -14.91 -14.72
N HIS A 346 -14.44 -16.10 -14.13
CA HIS A 346 -13.23 -16.76 -13.67
C HIS A 346 -12.35 -17.16 -14.85
N GLU A 347 -11.08 -16.79 -14.81
CA GLU A 347 -10.10 -17.10 -15.85
C GLU A 347 -8.96 -17.94 -15.27
N GLU A 348 -8.49 -18.94 -16.02
CA GLU A 348 -7.34 -19.77 -15.61
C GLU A 348 -6.01 -18.98 -15.61
N ASN A 349 -5.90 -17.94 -16.43
CA ASN A 349 -4.72 -17.09 -16.57
C ASN A 349 -5.11 -15.60 -16.53
N PRO A 350 -5.58 -15.07 -15.38
CA PRO A 350 -6.15 -13.73 -15.30
C PRO A 350 -5.19 -12.61 -15.73
N ALA A 351 -3.89 -12.76 -15.49
CA ALA A 351 -2.88 -11.78 -15.90
C ALA A 351 -2.81 -11.59 -17.42
N MET A 352 -3.14 -12.63 -18.20
CA MET A 352 -3.19 -12.62 -19.67
C MET A 352 -4.61 -12.50 -20.23
N GLY A 353 -5.60 -12.33 -19.35
CA GLY A 353 -7.02 -12.38 -19.67
C GLY A 353 -7.67 -11.03 -19.97
N TYR A 354 -8.94 -10.93 -19.58
CA TYR A 354 -9.81 -9.77 -19.78
C TYR A 354 -9.55 -8.74 -18.68
N ARG A 355 -8.58 -7.85 -18.93
CA ARG A 355 -8.13 -6.84 -17.95
C ARG A 355 -7.82 -5.50 -18.62
N ALA A 356 -7.76 -4.44 -17.83
CA ALA A 356 -7.25 -3.12 -18.18
C ALA A 356 -7.90 -2.55 -19.46
N ILE A 357 -7.09 -2.17 -20.46
CA ILE A 357 -7.60 -1.57 -21.71
C ILE A 357 -8.56 -2.50 -22.46
N ARG A 358 -8.45 -3.81 -22.30
CA ARG A 358 -9.37 -4.77 -22.93
C ARG A 358 -10.79 -4.60 -22.38
N ILE A 359 -10.93 -4.41 -21.06
CA ILE A 359 -12.21 -4.04 -20.44
C ILE A 359 -12.67 -2.68 -20.94
N CYS A 360 -11.78 -1.69 -20.98
CA CYS A 360 -12.10 -0.33 -21.37
C CYS A 360 -12.63 -0.21 -22.81
N LEU A 361 -12.05 -0.95 -23.75
CA LEU A 361 -12.48 -0.91 -25.16
C LEU A 361 -13.77 -1.69 -25.42
N ASP A 362 -14.06 -2.69 -24.59
CA ASP A 362 -15.30 -3.47 -24.65
C ASP A 362 -16.44 -2.76 -23.90
N ARG A 363 -16.20 -2.35 -22.62
CA ARG A 363 -17.15 -1.62 -21.78
C ARG A 363 -16.90 -0.11 -21.91
N ARG A 364 -17.27 0.45 -23.05
CA ARG A 364 -16.97 1.85 -23.41
C ARG A 364 -17.63 2.89 -22.52
N ASP A 365 -18.73 2.59 -21.88
CA ASP A 365 -19.40 3.44 -20.92
C ASP A 365 -18.51 3.74 -19.71
N ILE A 366 -17.88 2.71 -19.13
CA ILE A 366 -16.92 2.85 -18.01
C ILE A 366 -15.73 3.69 -18.46
N PHE A 367 -15.16 3.37 -19.62
CA PHE A 367 -13.99 4.06 -20.13
C PHE A 367 -14.28 5.53 -20.48
N ARG A 368 -15.42 5.81 -21.12
CA ARG A 368 -15.84 7.18 -21.42
C ARG A 368 -16.06 8.01 -20.16
N THR A 369 -16.67 7.42 -19.12
CA THR A 369 -16.86 8.07 -17.83
C THR A 369 -15.52 8.50 -17.23
N GLN A 370 -14.51 7.62 -17.21
CA GLN A 370 -13.17 7.95 -16.73
C GLN A 370 -12.48 9.02 -17.58
N LEU A 371 -12.49 8.88 -18.91
CA LEU A 371 -11.86 9.85 -19.80
C LEU A 371 -12.51 11.23 -19.72
N ARG A 372 -13.83 11.32 -19.57
CA ARG A 372 -14.53 12.59 -19.35
C ARG A 372 -14.10 13.26 -18.05
N ALA A 373 -14.01 12.50 -16.97
CA ALA A 373 -13.51 12.99 -15.68
C ALA A 373 -12.07 13.52 -15.78
N LEU A 374 -11.19 12.80 -16.47
CA LEU A 374 -9.79 13.19 -16.69
C LEU A 374 -9.66 14.47 -17.53
N LEU A 375 -10.42 14.55 -18.64
CA LEU A 375 -10.42 15.75 -19.50
C LEU A 375 -10.97 16.97 -18.74
N ARG A 376 -12.06 16.84 -17.97
CA ARG A 376 -12.56 17.92 -17.12
C ARG A 376 -11.52 18.35 -16.09
N ALA A 377 -10.85 17.39 -15.43
CA ALA A 377 -9.83 17.70 -14.44
C ALA A 377 -8.59 18.39 -15.02
N SER A 378 -8.29 18.20 -16.31
CA SER A 378 -7.16 18.85 -16.98
C SER A 378 -7.29 20.36 -17.11
N ALA A 379 -8.48 20.93 -16.93
CA ALA A 379 -8.67 22.38 -16.82
C ALA A 379 -8.07 22.96 -15.52
N TYR A 380 -7.78 22.13 -14.51
CA TYR A 380 -7.32 22.52 -13.19
C TYR A 380 -5.84 22.22 -12.92
N GLY A 381 -5.13 21.60 -13.87
CA GLY A 381 -3.71 21.31 -13.75
C GLY A 381 -3.14 20.51 -14.90
N ASN A 382 -1.87 20.16 -14.83
CA ASN A 382 -1.13 19.52 -15.91
C ASN A 382 -1.33 18.00 -15.88
N ILE A 383 -2.43 17.52 -16.44
CA ILE A 383 -2.77 16.09 -16.50
C ILE A 383 -2.20 15.45 -17.77
N GLY A 384 -1.61 14.25 -17.63
CA GLY A 384 -1.34 13.30 -18.70
C GLY A 384 -2.18 12.04 -18.49
N ILE A 385 -2.55 11.38 -19.58
CA ILE A 385 -3.32 10.12 -19.55
C ILE A 385 -2.44 9.00 -20.07
N MET A 386 -2.38 7.89 -19.32
CA MET A 386 -1.59 6.72 -19.66
C MET A 386 -2.47 5.48 -19.77
N TYR A 387 -2.37 4.76 -20.90
CA TYR A 387 -3.16 3.57 -21.19
C TYR A 387 -2.35 2.29 -20.94
N PRO A 388 -2.82 1.39 -20.03
CA PRO A 388 -2.12 0.15 -19.69
C PRO A 388 -2.40 -0.97 -20.71
N MET A 389 -1.57 -2.00 -20.70
CA MET A 389 -1.78 -3.28 -21.41
C MET A 389 -1.95 -3.19 -22.93
N ILE A 390 -1.36 -2.19 -23.56
CA ILE A 390 -1.39 -2.00 -25.03
C ILE A 390 -0.56 -3.09 -25.72
N ILE A 391 -1.10 -3.63 -26.82
CA ILE A 391 -0.42 -4.61 -27.67
C ILE A 391 -0.44 -4.24 -29.16
N SER A 392 -1.18 -3.22 -29.57
CA SER A 392 -1.31 -2.84 -30.98
C SER A 392 -1.46 -1.34 -31.20
N VAL A 393 -1.11 -0.89 -32.40
CA VAL A 393 -1.36 0.49 -32.88
C VAL A 393 -2.86 0.78 -33.04
N ASP A 394 -3.64 -0.23 -33.40
CA ASP A 394 -5.08 -0.07 -33.60
C ASP A 394 -5.81 0.23 -32.30
N GLU A 395 -5.38 -0.37 -31.17
CA GLU A 395 -5.91 -0.01 -29.84
C GLU A 395 -5.69 1.49 -29.56
N VAL A 396 -4.47 2.00 -29.80
CA VAL A 396 -4.15 3.42 -29.58
C VAL A 396 -4.99 4.32 -30.46
N LYS A 397 -5.16 3.98 -31.73
CA LYS A 397 -6.01 4.75 -32.66
C LYS A 397 -7.47 4.74 -32.25
N GLU A 398 -7.96 3.62 -31.73
CA GLU A 398 -9.35 3.54 -31.25
C GLU A 398 -9.54 4.41 -29.99
N ILE A 399 -8.59 4.36 -29.04
CA ILE A 399 -8.59 5.22 -27.86
C ILE A 399 -8.62 6.71 -28.27
N LYS A 400 -7.76 7.12 -29.21
CA LYS A 400 -7.72 8.51 -29.69
C LYS A 400 -9.06 8.96 -30.30
N LYS A 401 -9.75 8.10 -31.04
CA LYS A 401 -11.09 8.39 -31.54
C LYS A 401 -12.10 8.62 -30.42
N ILE A 402 -12.05 7.78 -29.39
CA ILE A 402 -12.93 7.94 -28.22
C ILE A 402 -12.64 9.28 -27.52
N VAL A 403 -11.36 9.61 -27.27
CA VAL A 403 -10.96 10.88 -26.65
C VAL A 403 -11.44 12.07 -27.46
N GLU A 404 -11.24 12.08 -28.78
CA GLU A 404 -11.68 13.18 -29.64
C GLU A 404 -13.21 13.31 -29.68
N SER A 405 -13.95 12.19 -29.63
CA SER A 405 -15.42 12.25 -29.54
C SER A 405 -15.87 12.88 -28.20
N ILE A 406 -15.15 12.60 -27.10
CA ILE A 406 -15.46 13.19 -25.79
C ILE A 406 -15.13 14.68 -25.77
N LYS A 407 -13.99 15.10 -26.33
CA LYS A 407 -13.64 16.52 -26.45
C LYS A 407 -14.71 17.30 -27.23
N ALA A 408 -15.21 16.73 -28.32
CA ALA A 408 -16.31 17.34 -29.09
C ALA A 408 -17.58 17.51 -28.24
N GLU A 409 -17.96 16.48 -27.47
CA GLU A 409 -19.13 16.55 -26.58
C GLU A 409 -18.94 17.59 -25.45
N LEU A 410 -17.75 17.65 -24.85
CA LEU A 410 -17.45 18.65 -23.80
C LEU A 410 -17.53 20.06 -24.37
N THR A 411 -16.98 20.27 -25.58
CA THR A 411 -17.02 21.56 -26.28
C THR A 411 -18.46 21.98 -26.59
N GLU A 412 -19.29 21.05 -27.11
CA GLU A 412 -20.71 21.31 -27.39
C GLU A 412 -21.49 21.72 -26.13
N LYS A 413 -21.13 21.11 -24.99
CA LYS A 413 -21.76 21.40 -23.69
C LYS A 413 -21.16 22.62 -22.97
N GLY A 414 -20.15 23.27 -23.53
CA GLY A 414 -19.44 24.40 -22.92
C GLY A 414 -18.67 24.02 -21.65
N ILE A 415 -18.24 22.76 -21.53
CA ILE A 415 -17.44 22.27 -20.41
C ILE A 415 -15.96 22.43 -20.75
N GLU A 416 -15.22 23.15 -19.92
CA GLU A 416 -13.81 23.42 -20.11
C GLU A 416 -12.95 22.17 -19.87
N TYR A 417 -11.90 22.02 -20.69
CA TYR A 417 -10.82 21.04 -20.52
C TYR A 417 -9.51 21.62 -21.04
N GLY A 418 -8.38 21.13 -20.50
CA GLY A 418 -7.05 21.54 -20.90
C GLY A 418 -6.43 20.62 -21.96
N GLU A 419 -5.22 20.96 -22.35
CA GLU A 419 -4.36 20.09 -23.16
C GLU A 419 -3.85 18.93 -22.32
N VAL A 420 -3.93 17.69 -22.88
CA VAL A 420 -3.46 16.47 -22.21
C VAL A 420 -2.47 15.74 -23.10
N GLU A 421 -1.31 15.40 -22.53
CA GLU A 421 -0.43 14.40 -23.15
C GLU A 421 -1.05 13.02 -23.00
N GLN A 422 -1.00 12.24 -24.07
CA GLN A 422 -1.49 10.87 -24.08
C GLN A 422 -0.32 9.91 -24.30
N GLY A 423 -0.11 9.02 -23.38
CA GLY A 423 0.94 8.00 -23.43
C GLY A 423 0.41 6.60 -23.19
N ILE A 424 1.29 5.64 -23.33
CA ILE A 424 0.99 4.24 -23.08
C ILE A 424 1.99 3.61 -22.10
N MET A 425 1.52 2.63 -21.37
CA MET A 425 2.41 1.77 -20.59
C MET A 425 2.99 0.69 -21.50
N ILE A 426 4.32 0.65 -21.58
CA ILE A 426 5.04 -0.42 -22.28
C ILE A 426 5.34 -1.52 -21.25
N GLU A 427 4.50 -2.53 -21.25
CA GLU A 427 4.56 -3.60 -20.25
C GLU A 427 4.32 -5.00 -20.85
N THR A 428 4.08 -5.06 -22.15
CA THR A 428 3.99 -6.32 -22.89
C THR A 428 5.16 -6.46 -23.86
N PRO A 429 5.73 -7.66 -24.06
CA PRO A 429 6.76 -7.87 -25.09
C PRO A 429 6.30 -7.45 -26.50
N ALA A 430 5.01 -7.59 -26.80
CA ALA A 430 4.44 -7.14 -28.07
C ALA A 430 4.61 -5.63 -28.27
N ALA A 431 4.25 -4.81 -27.24
CA ALA A 431 4.41 -3.36 -27.30
C ALA A 431 5.88 -2.95 -27.47
N VAL A 432 6.82 -3.62 -26.78
CA VAL A 432 8.25 -3.38 -26.98
C VAL A 432 8.68 -3.64 -28.42
N MET A 433 8.24 -4.73 -29.02
CA MET A 433 8.64 -5.11 -30.37
C MET A 433 8.16 -4.15 -31.44
N ILE A 434 7.00 -3.52 -31.24
CA ILE A 434 6.42 -2.53 -32.17
C ILE A 434 6.48 -1.09 -31.62
N SER A 435 7.35 -0.83 -30.65
CA SER A 435 7.46 0.49 -30.00
C SER A 435 7.84 1.62 -30.99
N ASP A 436 8.54 1.31 -32.08
CA ASP A 436 8.82 2.25 -33.17
C ASP A 436 7.56 2.70 -33.94
N LEU A 437 6.53 1.87 -33.97
CA LEU A 437 5.23 2.20 -34.56
C LEU A 437 4.35 2.95 -33.54
N LEU A 438 4.32 2.46 -32.32
CA LEU A 438 3.52 3.05 -31.23
C LEU A 438 3.99 4.47 -30.88
N ALA A 439 5.30 4.73 -30.89
CA ALA A 439 5.87 6.04 -30.57
C ALA A 439 5.40 7.17 -31.51
N LYS A 440 4.90 6.85 -32.69
CA LYS A 440 4.34 7.83 -33.64
C LYS A 440 2.91 8.26 -33.28
N GLU A 441 2.28 7.53 -32.40
CA GLU A 441 0.87 7.72 -32.04
C GLU A 441 0.68 8.36 -30.67
N VAL A 442 1.71 8.46 -29.86
CA VAL A 442 1.62 8.92 -28.47
C VAL A 442 2.72 9.92 -28.11
N ASP A 443 2.51 10.67 -27.04
CA ASP A 443 3.46 11.69 -26.58
C ASP A 443 4.56 11.10 -25.70
N PHE A 444 4.28 10.00 -24.99
CA PHE A 444 5.24 9.36 -24.10
C PHE A 444 5.02 7.86 -23.93
N PHE A 445 6.08 7.19 -23.51
CA PHE A 445 6.07 5.83 -22.98
C PHE A 445 6.40 5.83 -21.50
N SER A 446 5.70 5.01 -20.73
CA SER A 446 6.08 4.68 -19.36
C SER A 446 6.23 3.16 -19.25
N ILE A 447 7.42 2.69 -18.88
CA ILE A 447 7.72 1.26 -18.87
C ILE A 447 7.23 0.66 -17.56
N GLY A 448 6.25 -0.24 -17.63
CA GLY A 448 5.71 -1.02 -16.51
C GLY A 448 6.58 -2.27 -16.30
N THR A 449 7.71 -2.12 -15.60
CA THR A 449 8.73 -3.17 -15.50
C THR A 449 8.26 -4.44 -14.82
N ASN A 450 7.28 -4.37 -13.92
CA ASN A 450 6.76 -5.54 -13.22
C ASN A 450 6.06 -6.51 -14.17
N ASP A 451 5.08 -6.02 -14.93
CA ASP A 451 4.35 -6.82 -15.90
C ASP A 451 5.24 -7.18 -17.10
N LEU A 452 6.11 -6.25 -17.54
CA LEU A 452 7.07 -6.55 -18.59
C LEU A 452 7.99 -7.73 -18.21
N THR A 453 8.50 -7.78 -16.98
CA THR A 453 9.32 -8.88 -16.49
C THR A 453 8.51 -10.18 -16.45
N GLN A 454 7.31 -10.13 -15.86
CA GLN A 454 6.40 -11.26 -15.75
C GLN A 454 6.12 -11.91 -17.12
N TYR A 455 5.74 -11.11 -18.11
CA TYR A 455 5.41 -11.62 -19.44
C TYR A 455 6.65 -12.04 -20.25
N THR A 456 7.77 -11.36 -20.07
CA THR A 456 9.03 -11.69 -20.76
C THR A 456 9.59 -13.02 -20.29
N LEU A 457 9.56 -13.26 -18.98
CA LEU A 457 10.10 -14.49 -18.39
C LEU A 457 9.05 -15.61 -18.30
N ALA A 458 7.77 -15.31 -18.57
CA ALA A 458 6.64 -16.22 -18.39
C ALA A 458 6.57 -16.77 -16.94
N ILE A 459 6.80 -15.89 -15.95
CA ILE A 459 6.81 -16.21 -14.52
C ILE A 459 5.75 -15.35 -13.83
N ASP A 460 4.83 -15.99 -13.12
CA ASP A 460 3.91 -15.29 -12.24
C ASP A 460 4.65 -14.75 -11.01
N ARG A 461 4.76 -13.42 -10.90
CA ARG A 461 5.45 -12.73 -9.79
C ARG A 461 4.78 -12.91 -8.42
N GLN A 462 3.55 -13.40 -8.39
CA GLN A 462 2.83 -13.68 -7.13
C GLN A 462 3.05 -15.11 -6.64
N ASN A 463 3.62 -15.97 -7.47
CA ASN A 463 3.90 -17.34 -7.10
C ASN A 463 5.24 -17.45 -6.36
N SER A 464 5.19 -17.50 -5.03
CA SER A 464 6.37 -17.58 -4.17
C SER A 464 7.29 -18.79 -4.46
N LYS A 465 6.77 -19.85 -5.10
CA LYS A 465 7.60 -21.00 -5.53
C LYS A 465 8.56 -20.64 -6.67
N LEU A 466 8.31 -19.55 -7.37
CA LEU A 466 9.10 -19.10 -8.51
C LEU A 466 10.04 -17.93 -8.17
N ASP A 467 10.04 -17.43 -6.93
CA ASP A 467 10.87 -16.30 -6.49
C ASP A 467 12.35 -16.50 -6.83
N ASN A 468 12.86 -17.74 -6.72
CA ASN A 468 14.26 -18.07 -6.99
C ASN A 468 14.68 -17.92 -8.46
N ILE A 469 13.72 -17.89 -9.40
CA ILE A 469 13.97 -17.77 -10.84
C ILE A 469 13.40 -16.48 -11.42
N TYR A 470 12.63 -15.70 -10.63
CA TYR A 470 12.16 -14.38 -11.03
C TYR A 470 13.30 -13.38 -10.90
N ASP A 471 13.88 -12.99 -12.03
CA ASP A 471 14.99 -12.04 -12.09
C ASP A 471 14.55 -10.77 -12.85
N ALA A 472 14.27 -9.72 -12.10
CA ALA A 472 13.92 -8.42 -12.69
C ALA A 472 15.10 -7.73 -13.41
N HIS A 473 16.36 -8.13 -13.10
CA HIS A 473 17.58 -7.67 -13.79
C HIS A 473 17.94 -8.52 -15.02
N HIS A 474 17.07 -9.43 -15.42
CA HIS A 474 17.33 -10.34 -16.51
C HIS A 474 17.73 -9.56 -17.80
N PRO A 475 18.78 -9.99 -18.51
CA PRO A 475 19.26 -9.27 -19.71
C PRO A 475 18.21 -9.05 -20.78
N ALA A 476 17.22 -9.94 -20.91
CA ALA A 476 16.12 -9.76 -21.85
C ALA A 476 15.27 -8.54 -21.48
N VAL A 477 14.96 -8.34 -20.20
CA VAL A 477 14.17 -7.20 -19.70
C VAL A 477 14.95 -5.90 -19.94
N LEU A 478 16.23 -5.85 -19.55
CA LEU A 478 17.08 -4.66 -19.75
C LEU A 478 17.23 -4.29 -21.23
N ARG A 479 17.37 -5.28 -22.13
CA ARG A 479 17.39 -5.04 -23.59
C ARG A 479 16.06 -4.51 -24.11
N MET A 480 14.94 -4.97 -23.57
CA MET A 480 13.62 -4.46 -23.94
C MET A 480 13.43 -3.02 -23.49
N ILE A 481 13.88 -2.66 -22.29
CA ILE A 481 13.88 -1.28 -21.80
C ILE A 481 14.70 -0.40 -22.73
N GLN A 482 15.94 -0.77 -23.04
CA GLN A 482 16.81 -0.01 -23.97
C GLN A 482 16.17 0.17 -25.33
N LYS A 483 15.61 -0.92 -25.92
CA LYS A 483 14.93 -0.85 -27.23
C LYS A 483 13.76 0.12 -27.20
N THR A 484 12.98 0.12 -26.13
CA THR A 484 11.85 1.03 -25.95
C THR A 484 12.30 2.50 -25.91
N ILE A 485 13.37 2.80 -25.17
CA ILE A 485 13.96 4.14 -25.08
C ILE A 485 14.44 4.60 -26.45
N GLU A 486 15.21 3.78 -27.15
CA GLU A 486 15.74 4.11 -28.47
C GLU A 486 14.63 4.38 -29.52
N ASN A 487 13.59 3.55 -29.52
CA ASN A 487 12.47 3.69 -30.45
C ASN A 487 11.60 4.91 -30.12
N GLY A 488 11.35 5.17 -28.82
CA GLY A 488 10.65 6.37 -28.38
C GLY A 488 11.37 7.64 -28.83
N HIS A 489 12.65 7.75 -28.54
CA HIS A 489 13.46 8.92 -28.88
C HIS A 489 13.54 9.18 -30.39
N LYS A 490 13.65 8.12 -31.22
CA LYS A 490 13.65 8.28 -32.69
C LYS A 490 12.38 8.93 -33.22
N ALA A 491 11.27 8.79 -32.52
CA ALA A 491 9.98 9.39 -32.90
C ALA A 491 9.67 10.70 -32.14
N GLY A 492 10.54 11.15 -31.23
CA GLY A 492 10.32 12.32 -30.39
C GLY A 492 9.42 12.07 -29.18
N CYS A 493 9.17 10.82 -28.85
CA CYS A 493 8.38 10.38 -27.69
C CYS A 493 9.35 10.24 -26.49
N TRP A 494 9.07 10.93 -25.37
CA TRP A 494 9.89 10.76 -24.17
C TRP A 494 9.54 9.45 -23.44
N VAL A 495 10.50 8.88 -22.72
CA VAL A 495 10.37 7.54 -22.11
C VAL A 495 10.72 7.56 -20.64
N GLY A 496 9.79 7.05 -19.81
CA GLY A 496 9.96 6.87 -18.38
C GLY A 496 9.82 5.43 -17.92
N ILE A 497 10.12 5.20 -16.64
CA ILE A 497 9.92 3.95 -15.93
C ILE A 497 9.06 4.22 -14.70
N CYS A 498 7.93 3.51 -14.56
CA CYS A 498 7.05 3.61 -13.39
C CYS A 498 6.95 2.31 -12.57
N GLY A 499 7.55 1.23 -13.02
CA GLY A 499 7.63 -0.03 -12.29
C GLY A 499 8.71 -0.02 -11.20
N GLU A 500 8.80 -1.11 -10.44
CA GLU A 500 9.70 -1.20 -9.27
C GLU A 500 11.18 -1.02 -9.62
N LEU A 501 11.60 -1.40 -10.82
CA LEU A 501 12.99 -1.17 -11.27
C LEU A 501 13.37 0.31 -11.31
N GLY A 502 12.40 1.23 -11.46
CA GLY A 502 12.66 2.67 -11.38
C GLY A 502 13.23 3.11 -10.02
N ALA A 503 12.90 2.38 -8.96
CA ALA A 503 13.40 2.61 -7.60
C ALA A 503 14.67 1.80 -7.27
N ASP A 504 15.13 0.95 -8.17
CA ASP A 504 16.35 0.16 -7.98
C ASP A 504 17.59 1.02 -8.17
N MET A 505 18.18 1.42 -7.06
CA MET A 505 19.36 2.27 -7.05
C MET A 505 20.60 1.64 -7.73
N THR A 506 20.65 0.31 -7.86
CA THR A 506 21.74 -0.38 -8.55
C THR A 506 21.64 -0.28 -10.07
N LEU A 507 20.44 -0.02 -10.60
CA LEU A 507 20.17 0.16 -12.02
C LEU A 507 20.06 1.63 -12.45
N THR A 508 20.02 2.58 -11.50
CA THR A 508 19.88 4.01 -11.82
C THR A 508 20.91 4.48 -12.84
N GLU A 509 22.22 4.16 -12.66
CA GLU A 509 23.26 4.51 -13.61
C GLU A 509 23.02 3.89 -15.00
N THR A 510 22.60 2.63 -15.04
CA THR A 510 22.28 1.92 -16.28
C THR A 510 21.16 2.62 -17.04
N PHE A 511 20.09 3.01 -16.37
CA PHE A 511 18.97 3.71 -17.01
C PHE A 511 19.36 5.10 -17.50
N LEU A 512 20.18 5.83 -16.74
CA LEU A 512 20.72 7.12 -17.17
C LEU A 512 21.56 6.97 -18.45
N LYS A 513 22.44 5.96 -18.53
CA LYS A 513 23.24 5.66 -19.74
C LYS A 513 22.40 5.18 -20.91
N MET A 514 21.30 4.46 -20.68
CA MET A 514 20.32 4.10 -21.70
C MET A 514 19.57 5.33 -22.26
N GLY A 515 19.63 6.45 -21.56
CA GLY A 515 19.02 7.71 -22.00
C GLY A 515 17.64 7.97 -21.43
N ILE A 516 17.23 7.30 -20.34
CA ILE A 516 15.90 7.50 -19.73
C ILE A 516 15.60 8.98 -19.47
N ASP A 517 14.36 9.41 -19.63
CA ASP A 517 13.92 10.79 -19.41
C ASP A 517 13.20 10.97 -18.08
N GLU A 518 12.60 9.91 -17.56
CA GLU A 518 11.78 9.96 -16.34
C GLU A 518 11.93 8.68 -15.51
N LEU A 519 11.98 8.87 -14.18
CA LEU A 519 11.87 7.79 -13.20
C LEU A 519 10.72 8.13 -12.25
N SER A 520 9.71 7.26 -12.18
CA SER A 520 8.58 7.40 -11.26
C SER A 520 8.65 6.33 -10.18
N VAL A 521 8.76 6.78 -8.93
CA VAL A 521 9.10 5.92 -7.79
C VAL A 521 8.16 6.18 -6.61
N SER A 522 8.16 5.32 -5.61
CA SER A 522 7.47 5.66 -4.36
C SER A 522 8.06 6.94 -3.76
N PRO A 523 7.25 7.82 -3.16
CA PRO A 523 7.70 9.14 -2.70
C PRO A 523 8.99 9.12 -1.85
N THR A 524 9.14 8.11 -1.00
CA THR A 524 10.32 7.94 -0.12
C THR A 524 11.64 7.68 -0.86
N PHE A 525 11.58 7.23 -2.12
CA PHE A 525 12.77 7.01 -2.97
C PHE A 525 13.20 8.25 -3.76
N VAL A 526 12.39 9.30 -3.80
CA VAL A 526 12.69 10.51 -4.59
C VAL A 526 14.03 11.12 -4.19
N LEU A 527 14.23 11.45 -2.92
CA LEU A 527 15.49 12.06 -2.48
C LEU A 527 16.71 11.15 -2.59
N PRO A 528 16.66 9.84 -2.25
CA PRO A 528 17.76 8.91 -2.51
C PRO A 528 18.17 8.84 -3.98
N ILE A 529 17.22 8.77 -4.91
CA ILE A 529 17.51 8.70 -6.35
C ILE A 529 17.99 10.05 -6.88
N ARG A 530 17.44 11.18 -6.39
CA ARG A 530 17.99 12.52 -6.69
C ARG A 530 19.47 12.62 -6.35
N LYS A 531 19.88 12.09 -5.19
CA LYS A 531 21.29 12.02 -4.81
C LYS A 531 22.11 11.30 -5.88
N LEU A 532 21.67 10.09 -6.27
CA LEU A 532 22.37 9.28 -7.27
C LEU A 532 22.44 9.99 -8.63
N ILE A 533 21.33 10.54 -9.12
CA ILE A 533 21.29 11.29 -10.39
C ILE A 533 22.34 12.40 -10.38
N ARG A 534 22.45 13.15 -9.28
CA ARG A 534 23.37 14.28 -9.14
C ARG A 534 24.85 13.89 -9.03
N GLU A 535 25.13 12.63 -8.71
CA GLU A 535 26.48 12.06 -8.59
C GLU A 535 26.92 11.29 -9.84
N MET A 536 25.99 11.01 -10.77
CA MET A 536 26.23 10.16 -11.95
C MET A 536 26.31 10.97 -13.25
N SER A 537 26.93 10.36 -14.26
CA SER A 537 27.00 10.87 -15.64
C SER A 537 26.26 9.93 -16.59
N THR A 538 25.71 10.48 -17.66
CA THR A 538 25.11 9.70 -18.76
C THR A 538 26.13 9.21 -19.79
N LYS A 539 27.40 9.63 -19.69
CA LYS A 539 28.50 9.27 -20.58
C LYS A 539 29.28 8.08 -20.11
#